data_b16a3661fc180705f7928cefb178c54f
#
_entry.id   b16a3661fc180705f7928cefb178c54f
#
_cell.length_a   1.000
_cell.length_b   1.000
_cell.length_c   1.000
_cell.angle_alpha   90.00
_cell.angle_beta   90.00
_cell.angle_gamma   90.00
#
_symmetry.space_group_name_H-M   'P 1'
#
loop_
_entity.id
_entity.type
_entity.pdbx_description
1 polymer ?
#
loop_
_entity_poly.entity_id
_entity_poly.type
_entity_poly.pdbx_seq_one_letter_code
_entity_poly.pdbx_strand_id
1 'polypeptide(L)'
;STGHTHDGTAAEGGPVTKLLGNTLTFGAGTAGTDITVTFDGETSDGVLYWMEDEDHFKFADDVVIDSSKRLYLYDEGGEYIYGDGTDLHLVSGADINIPADIGLTFGDDGEKIEGDGTDLTISGNNINLTAVADVNIPSGVGVTFATAEKIESDGTDLSITVGSGGDINIPADIGVTFGNDGEKIEGDGTDLTITGN
;
A
#
# COMPACT_ATOMS: atom_id res chain seq x y z
N SER A 1 21.99 22.51 -45.69
CA SER A 1 20.57 22.49 -46.04
C SER A 1 19.85 23.31 -44.96
N THR A 2 19.26 24.43 -45.38
CA THR A 2 18.34 25.16 -44.51
C THR A 2 17.06 24.32 -44.43
N GLY A 3 16.64 23.88 -43.23
CA GLY A 3 15.37 23.25 -43.05
C GLY A 3 14.23 24.09 -43.60
N HIS A 4 13.11 23.49 -43.96
CA HIS A 4 11.88 24.15 -44.34
C HIS A 4 10.74 23.75 -43.44
N THR A 5 9.77 24.62 -43.29
CA THR A 5 8.58 24.39 -42.48
C THR A 5 7.41 23.97 -43.38
N HIS A 6 6.46 23.23 -42.77
CA HIS A 6 5.19 22.88 -43.41
C HIS A 6 4.05 23.57 -42.62
N ASP A 7 4.02 24.90 -42.70
CA ASP A 7 3.10 25.74 -41.93
C ASP A 7 1.83 26.15 -42.72
N GLY A 8 1.72 25.69 -43.96
CA GLY A 8 0.60 26.01 -44.84
C GLY A 8 0.78 27.25 -45.69
N THR A 9 1.94 27.92 -45.64
CA THR A 9 2.24 29.02 -46.59
C THR A 9 2.49 28.48 -47.98
N ALA A 10 2.20 29.30 -49.01
CA ALA A 10 2.22 28.87 -50.42
C ALA A 10 3.60 28.43 -50.93
N ALA A 11 4.70 28.82 -50.26
CA ALA A 11 6.08 28.49 -50.64
C ALA A 11 6.66 27.27 -49.89
N GLU A 12 6.04 26.87 -48.78
CA GLU A 12 6.57 25.83 -47.85
C GLU A 12 5.82 24.49 -47.94
N GLY A 13 4.85 24.38 -48.84
CA GLY A 13 3.92 23.24 -48.90
C GLY A 13 2.81 23.35 -47.86
N GLY A 14 1.77 22.54 -48.01
CA GLY A 14 0.67 22.48 -47.04
C GLY A 14 1.07 21.73 -45.75
N PRO A 15 0.20 21.77 -44.73
CA PRO A 15 0.42 20.99 -43.50
C PRO A 15 0.65 19.52 -43.82
N VAL A 16 1.56 18.86 -43.06
CA VAL A 16 1.77 17.42 -43.18
C VAL A 16 0.59 16.70 -42.51
N THR A 17 -0.35 16.21 -43.29
CA THR A 17 -1.55 15.54 -42.77
C THR A 17 -1.39 14.04 -42.58
N LYS A 18 -0.32 13.44 -43.14
CA LYS A 18 -0.04 12.00 -43.03
C LYS A 18 1.44 11.69 -43.23
N LEU A 19 1.99 10.89 -42.30
CA LEU A 19 3.31 10.27 -42.41
C LEU A 19 3.10 8.78 -42.67
N LEU A 20 3.58 8.27 -43.83
CA LEU A 20 3.28 6.91 -44.31
C LEU A 20 4.43 5.89 -44.05
N GLY A 21 5.53 6.35 -43.52
CA GLY A 21 6.64 5.47 -43.15
C GLY A 21 6.35 4.61 -41.93
N ASN A 22 6.98 3.45 -41.83
CA ASN A 22 6.90 2.60 -40.65
C ASN A 22 7.77 3.11 -39.50
N THR A 23 8.64 4.08 -39.76
CA THR A 23 9.54 4.70 -38.79
C THR A 23 9.52 6.21 -38.94
N LEU A 24 9.61 6.92 -37.83
CA LEU A 24 9.81 8.33 -37.75
C LEU A 24 10.92 8.60 -36.74
N THR A 25 11.96 9.31 -37.16
CA THR A 25 13.09 9.65 -36.29
C THR A 25 13.03 11.13 -35.93
N PHE A 26 13.07 11.43 -34.66
CA PHE A 26 13.23 12.76 -34.12
C PHE A 26 14.65 12.94 -33.59
N GLY A 27 15.20 14.13 -33.76
CA GLY A 27 16.52 14.52 -33.29
C GLY A 27 17.65 14.26 -34.28
N ALA A 28 18.78 14.87 -33.99
CA ALA A 28 20.01 14.83 -34.81
C ALA A 28 21.08 13.86 -34.24
N GLY A 29 20.81 13.15 -33.16
CA GLY A 29 21.79 12.28 -32.48
C GLY A 29 22.92 13.08 -31.82
N THR A 30 22.67 14.29 -31.39
CA THR A 30 23.65 15.13 -30.69
C THR A 30 23.63 14.83 -29.20
N ALA A 31 24.77 14.43 -28.66
CA ALA A 31 24.92 14.11 -27.24
C ALA A 31 24.56 15.31 -26.34
N GLY A 32 23.88 15.04 -25.23
CA GLY A 32 23.45 16.05 -24.25
C GLY A 32 22.38 17.01 -24.77
N THR A 33 21.67 16.63 -25.83
CA THR A 33 20.59 17.48 -26.38
C THR A 33 19.26 16.76 -26.32
N ASP A 34 18.39 17.21 -25.44
CA ASP A 34 17.03 16.71 -25.31
C ASP A 34 16.20 16.91 -26.58
N ILE A 35 15.29 15.96 -26.83
CA ILE A 35 14.34 16.07 -27.94
C ILE A 35 13.00 16.48 -27.37
N THR A 36 12.39 17.53 -27.94
CA THR A 36 11.07 18.01 -27.55
C THR A 36 10.06 17.75 -28.66
N VAL A 37 8.93 17.15 -28.33
CA VAL A 37 7.76 17.04 -29.20
C VAL A 37 6.64 17.84 -28.57
N THR A 38 6.25 18.93 -29.22
CA THR A 38 5.16 19.80 -28.78
C THR A 38 3.89 19.51 -29.57
N PHE A 39 2.80 19.35 -28.86
CA PHE A 39 1.43 19.29 -29.38
C PHE A 39 0.81 20.68 -29.16
N ASP A 40 0.86 21.51 -30.20
CA ASP A 40 0.45 22.92 -30.17
C ASP A 40 -1.08 23.02 -30.05
N GLY A 41 -1.56 23.46 -28.89
CA GLY A 41 -2.97 23.63 -28.53
C GLY A 41 -3.37 25.10 -28.55
N GLU A 42 -4.68 25.40 -28.65
CA GLU A 42 -5.19 26.77 -28.67
C GLU A 42 -4.94 27.52 -27.34
N THR A 43 -5.02 26.82 -26.20
CA THR A 43 -4.93 27.44 -24.88
C THR A 43 -3.65 27.04 -24.13
N SER A 44 -3.24 25.80 -24.27
CA SER A 44 -2.01 25.24 -23.70
C SER A 44 -1.50 24.11 -24.57
N ASP A 45 -0.19 23.95 -24.58
CA ASP A 45 0.51 22.93 -25.34
C ASP A 45 0.76 21.70 -24.49
N GLY A 46 0.70 20.52 -25.10
CA GLY A 46 1.19 19.28 -24.51
C GLY A 46 2.64 19.02 -24.93
N VAL A 47 3.50 18.59 -24.02
CA VAL A 47 4.92 18.38 -24.31
C VAL A 47 5.42 17.03 -23.85
N LEU A 48 6.07 16.31 -24.78
CA LEU A 48 6.79 15.07 -24.51
C LEU A 48 8.29 15.32 -24.76
N TYR A 49 9.12 15.00 -23.79
CA TYR A 49 10.57 15.06 -23.90
C TYR A 49 11.18 13.66 -23.96
N TRP A 50 12.23 13.52 -24.76
CA TRP A 50 13.27 12.52 -24.56
C TRP A 50 14.45 13.23 -23.89
N MET A 51 14.70 12.86 -22.62
CA MET A 51 15.81 13.38 -21.82
C MET A 51 17.03 12.55 -22.18
N GLU A 52 17.98 13.15 -22.94
CA GLU A 52 19.06 12.39 -23.57
C GLU A 52 20.11 11.94 -22.55
N ASP A 53 20.49 12.81 -21.61
CA ASP A 53 21.48 12.48 -20.60
C ASP A 53 20.92 11.56 -19.48
N GLU A 54 19.62 11.63 -19.19
CA GLU A 54 18.95 10.83 -18.17
C GLU A 54 18.31 9.54 -18.72
N ASP A 55 18.32 9.35 -20.04
CA ASP A 55 17.86 8.16 -20.74
C ASP A 55 16.40 7.76 -20.43
N HIS A 56 15.47 8.74 -20.41
CA HIS A 56 14.06 8.48 -20.19
C HIS A 56 13.11 9.46 -20.91
N PHE A 57 11.85 9.05 -21.05
CA PHE A 57 10.76 9.94 -21.46
C PHE A 57 10.20 10.73 -20.29
N LYS A 58 9.95 12.04 -20.49
CA LYS A 58 9.29 12.92 -19.53
C LYS A 58 8.06 13.55 -20.18
N PHE A 59 6.91 13.37 -19.54
CA PHE A 59 5.67 14.05 -19.86
C PHE A 59 5.58 15.34 -19.03
N ALA A 60 5.36 16.48 -19.66
CA ALA A 60 5.17 17.74 -18.95
C ALA A 60 3.76 17.89 -18.39
N ASP A 61 2.81 17.14 -18.94
CA ASP A 61 1.41 17.16 -18.59
C ASP A 61 0.93 15.81 -18.07
N ASP A 62 -0.31 15.77 -17.58
CA ASP A 62 -0.94 14.55 -17.08
C ASP A 62 -1.03 13.48 -18.17
N VAL A 63 -0.85 12.22 -17.77
CA VAL A 63 -1.07 11.06 -18.65
C VAL A 63 -2.35 10.37 -18.21
N VAL A 64 -3.35 10.38 -19.09
CA VAL A 64 -4.61 9.65 -18.88
C VAL A 64 -4.52 8.28 -19.53
N ILE A 65 -4.61 7.24 -18.75
CA ILE A 65 -4.83 5.87 -19.22
C ILE A 65 -6.34 5.67 -19.30
N ASP A 66 -6.87 5.56 -20.50
CA ASP A 66 -8.32 5.49 -20.76
C ASP A 66 -8.97 4.27 -20.06
N SER A 67 -10.28 4.38 -19.87
CA SER A 67 -11.15 3.35 -19.26
C SER A 67 -10.84 1.94 -19.78
N SER A 68 -10.70 0.99 -18.88
CA SER A 68 -10.35 -0.41 -19.16
C SER A 68 -8.97 -0.63 -19.80
N LYS A 69 -8.13 0.41 -19.86
CA LYS A 69 -6.74 0.28 -20.30
C LYS A 69 -5.80 0.14 -19.10
N ARG A 70 -4.59 -0.32 -19.36
CA ARG A 70 -3.59 -0.65 -18.35
C ARG A 70 -2.26 -0.01 -18.67
N LEU A 71 -1.55 0.40 -17.63
CA LEU A 71 -0.13 0.67 -17.72
C LEU A 71 0.61 -0.62 -17.34
N TYR A 72 1.13 -1.33 -18.33
CA TYR A 72 1.94 -2.52 -18.10
C TYR A 72 3.36 -2.15 -17.70
N LEU A 73 3.91 -2.91 -16.76
CA LEU A 73 5.27 -2.80 -16.28
C LEU A 73 6.00 -4.08 -16.70
N TYR A 74 7.06 -3.94 -17.50
CA TYR A 74 7.89 -5.00 -18.06
C TYR A 74 7.31 -5.66 -19.33
N ASP A 75 6.14 -6.33 -19.30
CA ASP A 75 5.55 -6.97 -20.48
C ASP A 75 4.02 -6.91 -20.51
N GLU A 76 3.44 -7.16 -21.68
CA GLU A 76 2.00 -7.26 -21.82
C GLU A 76 1.48 -8.59 -21.23
N GLY A 77 0.64 -8.50 -20.21
CA GLY A 77 0.10 -9.64 -19.47
C GLY A 77 0.80 -9.90 -18.13
N GLY A 78 1.90 -9.18 -17.82
CA GLY A 78 2.56 -9.16 -16.53
C GLY A 78 1.93 -8.20 -15.53
N GLU A 79 2.77 -7.47 -14.82
CA GLU A 79 2.35 -6.50 -13.82
C GLU A 79 1.77 -5.24 -14.46
N TYR A 80 0.68 -4.72 -13.88
CA TYR A 80 0.04 -3.50 -14.40
C TYR A 80 -0.72 -2.72 -13.35
N ILE A 81 -0.97 -1.45 -13.67
CA ILE A 81 -1.79 -0.52 -12.88
C ILE A 81 -2.98 -0.09 -13.74
N TYR A 82 -4.18 -0.05 -13.16
CA TYR A 82 -5.38 0.46 -13.83
C TYR A 82 -6.43 0.96 -12.85
N GLY A 83 -7.31 1.85 -13.33
CA GLY A 83 -8.52 2.26 -12.61
C GLY A 83 -9.75 1.63 -13.25
N ASP A 84 -10.74 1.21 -12.46
CA ASP A 84 -12.02 0.69 -12.95
C ASP A 84 -13.17 1.73 -12.87
N GLY A 85 -12.85 2.95 -12.46
CA GLY A 85 -13.79 4.04 -12.23
C GLY A 85 -14.25 4.16 -10.78
N THR A 86 -13.91 3.21 -9.94
CA THR A 86 -14.17 3.18 -8.50
C THR A 86 -12.86 3.05 -7.73
N ASP A 87 -12.04 2.07 -8.09
CA ASP A 87 -10.82 1.70 -7.40
C ASP A 87 -9.57 1.78 -8.28
N LEU A 88 -8.43 2.00 -7.64
CA LEU A 88 -7.10 1.83 -8.23
C LEU A 88 -6.60 0.41 -7.94
N HIS A 89 -6.28 -0.31 -8.99
CA HIS A 89 -5.76 -1.67 -8.92
C HIS A 89 -4.27 -1.70 -9.19
N LEU A 90 -3.51 -2.32 -8.29
CA LEU A 90 -2.13 -2.74 -8.48
C LEU A 90 -2.14 -4.26 -8.66
N VAL A 91 -1.80 -4.76 -9.83
CA VAL A 91 -1.86 -6.19 -10.16
C VAL A 91 -0.48 -6.73 -10.42
N SER A 92 -0.13 -7.78 -9.68
CA SER A 92 1.12 -8.52 -9.80
C SER A 92 0.84 -10.01 -9.86
N GLY A 93 1.67 -10.76 -10.58
CA GLY A 93 1.63 -12.22 -10.62
C GLY A 93 2.18 -12.89 -9.37
N ALA A 94 2.85 -12.14 -8.49
CA ALA A 94 3.37 -12.58 -7.20
C ALA A 94 3.05 -11.55 -6.11
N ASP A 95 4.05 -10.85 -5.60
CA ASP A 95 3.90 -9.91 -4.50
C ASP A 95 4.05 -8.44 -4.97
N ILE A 96 3.44 -7.51 -4.24
CA ILE A 96 3.81 -6.09 -4.29
C ILE A 96 4.90 -5.91 -3.24
N ASN A 97 6.14 -5.79 -3.68
CA ASN A 97 7.28 -5.67 -2.78
C ASN A 97 7.42 -4.23 -2.26
N ILE A 98 7.22 -4.07 -0.97
CA ILE A 98 7.52 -2.82 -0.25
C ILE A 98 8.87 -3.04 0.46
N PRO A 99 9.92 -2.27 0.14
CA PRO A 99 11.21 -2.41 0.81
C PRO A 99 11.13 -2.18 2.32
N ALA A 100 12.14 -2.67 3.06
CA ALA A 100 12.28 -2.38 4.49
C ALA A 100 12.30 -0.87 4.75
N ASP A 101 11.74 -0.45 5.85
CA ASP A 101 11.61 0.96 6.28
C ASP A 101 10.78 1.86 5.32
N ILE A 102 10.05 1.22 4.40
CA ILE A 102 9.05 1.88 3.55
C ILE A 102 7.67 1.30 3.90
N GLY A 103 6.71 2.15 4.18
CA GLY A 103 5.37 1.77 4.60
C GLY A 103 4.27 2.21 3.64
N LEU A 104 3.08 1.66 3.84
CA LEU A 104 1.82 2.17 3.30
C LEU A 104 1.20 3.07 4.38
N THR A 105 1.04 4.36 4.09
CA THR A 105 0.44 5.34 5.00
C THR A 105 -1.03 5.56 4.68
N PHE A 106 -1.83 5.87 5.71
CA PHE A 106 -3.26 6.13 5.60
C PHE A 106 -3.56 7.52 6.18
N GLY A 107 -3.41 8.55 5.33
CA GLY A 107 -3.58 9.95 5.71
C GLY A 107 -2.25 10.64 6.05
N ASP A 108 -1.56 10.22 7.08
CA ASP A 108 -0.25 10.72 7.47
C ASP A 108 0.64 9.60 8.03
N ASP A 109 1.88 9.94 8.45
CA ASP A 109 2.86 8.98 8.94
C ASP A 109 2.50 8.34 10.30
N GLY A 110 1.48 8.84 10.97
CA GLY A 110 1.01 8.29 12.23
C GLY A 110 0.22 6.99 12.07
N GLU A 111 -0.32 6.73 10.88
CA GLU A 111 -1.14 5.56 10.57
C GLU A 111 -0.54 4.83 9.37
N LYS A 112 0.14 3.71 9.63
CA LYS A 112 0.87 2.98 8.59
C LYS A 112 1.00 1.49 8.86
N ILE A 113 1.31 0.76 7.79
CA ILE A 113 1.80 -0.62 7.83
C ILE A 113 3.20 -0.61 7.24
N GLU A 114 4.20 -1.02 8.03
CA GLU A 114 5.61 -0.94 7.66
C GLU A 114 6.40 -2.14 8.17
N GLY A 115 7.32 -2.66 7.37
CA GLY A 115 8.26 -3.71 7.75
C GLY A 115 9.69 -3.18 7.81
N ASP A 116 10.48 -3.59 8.79
CA ASP A 116 11.90 -3.23 8.94
C ASP A 116 12.86 -4.32 8.43
N GLY A 117 12.31 -5.37 7.82
CA GLY A 117 13.05 -6.56 7.37
C GLY A 117 13.06 -7.69 8.40
N THR A 118 12.58 -7.45 9.62
CA THR A 118 12.44 -8.44 10.70
C THR A 118 11.00 -8.49 11.19
N ASP A 119 10.42 -7.33 11.51
CA ASP A 119 9.08 -7.20 12.07
C ASP A 119 8.16 -6.40 11.15
N LEU A 120 6.87 -6.75 11.18
CA LEU A 120 5.79 -5.97 10.57
C LEU A 120 5.09 -5.16 11.66
N THR A 121 5.11 -3.84 11.52
CA THR A 121 4.46 -2.91 12.44
C THR A 121 3.20 -2.31 11.82
N ILE A 122 2.09 -2.34 12.56
CA ILE A 122 0.87 -1.61 12.25
C ILE A 122 0.74 -0.50 13.28
N SER A 123 0.83 0.75 12.84
CA SER A 123 0.77 1.94 13.69
C SER A 123 -0.54 2.70 13.48
N GLY A 124 -1.06 3.28 14.53
CA GLY A 124 -2.26 4.12 14.55
C GLY A 124 -2.70 4.43 15.97
N ASN A 125 -3.59 5.40 16.15
CA ASN A 125 -4.13 5.74 17.48
C ASN A 125 -4.87 4.54 18.10
N ASN A 126 -5.65 3.83 17.28
CA ASN A 126 -6.31 2.58 17.64
C ASN A 126 -6.22 1.60 16.48
N ILE A 127 -5.89 0.36 16.77
CA ILE A 127 -5.94 -0.74 15.81
C ILE A 127 -7.22 -1.53 16.05
N ASN A 128 -8.21 -1.35 15.18
CA ASN A 128 -9.51 -2.04 15.24
C ASN A 128 -9.48 -3.27 14.34
N LEU A 129 -9.44 -4.45 14.94
CA LEU A 129 -9.51 -5.72 14.22
C LEU A 129 -10.97 -6.22 14.23
N THR A 130 -11.66 -6.09 13.11
CA THR A 130 -13.03 -6.58 12.94
C THR A 130 -13.00 -7.84 12.08
N ALA A 131 -12.93 -9.00 12.73
CA ALA A 131 -12.94 -10.29 12.05
C ALA A 131 -14.38 -10.82 11.90
N VAL A 132 -14.67 -11.47 10.78
CA VAL A 132 -15.96 -12.15 10.57
C VAL A 132 -16.02 -13.48 11.32
N ALA A 133 -14.88 -14.13 11.52
CA ALA A 133 -14.74 -15.35 12.32
C ALA A 133 -13.77 -15.08 13.47
N ASP A 134 -12.50 -15.41 13.33
CA ASP A 134 -11.52 -15.36 14.40
C ASP A 134 -10.27 -14.56 14.02
N VAL A 135 -9.60 -14.00 15.03
CA VAL A 135 -8.19 -13.59 14.92
C VAL A 135 -7.35 -14.76 15.42
N ASN A 136 -6.72 -15.50 14.51
CA ASN A 136 -5.96 -16.70 14.84
C ASN A 136 -4.56 -16.36 15.36
N ILE A 137 -4.29 -16.77 16.59
CA ILE A 137 -2.95 -16.73 17.20
C ILE A 137 -2.45 -18.19 17.26
N PRO A 138 -1.38 -18.55 16.55
CA PRO A 138 -0.86 -19.93 16.56
C PRO A 138 -0.36 -20.38 17.94
N SER A 139 -0.27 -21.69 18.14
CA SER A 139 0.36 -22.27 19.33
C SER A 139 1.81 -21.78 19.50
N GLY A 140 2.20 -21.45 20.72
CA GLY A 140 3.50 -20.88 21.04
C GLY A 140 3.67 -19.40 20.70
N VAL A 141 2.59 -18.76 20.20
CA VAL A 141 2.53 -17.31 19.93
C VAL A 141 1.47 -16.70 20.84
N GLY A 142 1.76 -15.56 21.42
CA GLY A 142 0.85 -14.90 22.36
C GLY A 142 0.65 -13.42 22.05
N VAL A 143 -0.33 -12.82 22.73
CA VAL A 143 -0.51 -11.37 22.79
C VAL A 143 0.23 -10.86 24.01
N THR A 144 1.23 -10.02 23.81
CA THR A 144 2.04 -9.43 24.87
C THR A 144 1.57 -8.00 25.17
N PHE A 145 1.42 -7.67 26.44
CA PHE A 145 1.08 -6.34 26.92
C PHE A 145 2.33 -5.72 27.56
N ALA A 146 2.81 -4.62 27.01
CA ALA A 146 4.07 -4.00 27.40
C ALA A 146 5.26 -4.99 27.35
N THR A 147 5.87 -5.34 28.47
CA THR A 147 7.11 -6.11 28.51
C THR A 147 7.00 -7.47 29.21
N ALA A 148 5.93 -7.75 29.91
CA ALA A 148 5.88 -8.92 30.77
C ALA A 148 4.54 -9.67 30.79
N GLU A 149 3.43 -8.96 30.63
CA GLU A 149 2.10 -9.56 30.65
C GLU A 149 1.80 -10.21 29.30
N LYS A 150 1.25 -11.43 29.33
CA LYS A 150 1.01 -12.19 28.10
C LYS A 150 -0.18 -13.14 28.25
N ILE A 151 -0.92 -13.29 27.14
CA ILE A 151 -1.91 -14.36 26.95
C ILE A 151 -1.42 -15.24 25.80
N GLU A 152 -1.22 -16.52 26.07
CA GLU A 152 -0.62 -17.46 25.13
C GLU A 152 -1.20 -18.87 25.26
N SER A 153 -1.27 -19.62 24.17
CA SER A 153 -1.57 -21.05 24.18
C SER A 153 -0.36 -21.87 23.74
N ASP A 154 -0.08 -22.95 24.46
CA ASP A 154 0.94 -23.94 24.07
C ASP A 154 0.37 -25.08 23.20
N GLY A 155 -0.89 -24.97 22.82
CA GLY A 155 -1.64 -25.98 22.06
C GLY A 155 -2.43 -26.96 22.95
N THR A 156 -2.25 -26.89 24.26
CA THR A 156 -2.98 -27.67 25.27
C THR A 156 -3.69 -26.75 26.24
N ASP A 157 -2.95 -25.82 26.83
CA ASP A 157 -3.44 -24.90 27.85
C ASP A 157 -3.41 -23.44 27.38
N LEU A 158 -4.32 -22.62 27.89
CA LEU A 158 -4.30 -21.18 27.80
C LEU A 158 -3.65 -20.61 29.04
N SER A 159 -2.51 -19.95 28.91
CA SER A 159 -1.77 -19.31 29.97
C SER A 159 -1.97 -17.80 29.99
N ILE A 160 -2.24 -17.25 31.18
CA ILE A 160 -2.23 -15.79 31.42
C ILE A 160 -1.03 -15.53 32.33
N THR A 161 -0.02 -14.87 31.79
CA THR A 161 1.21 -14.52 32.54
C THR A 161 1.14 -13.05 32.94
N VAL A 162 1.40 -12.76 34.21
CA VAL A 162 1.56 -11.41 34.76
C VAL A 162 3.01 -11.16 35.14
N GLY A 163 3.45 -9.91 35.11
CA GLY A 163 4.81 -9.53 35.51
C GLY A 163 5.08 -9.79 37.01
N SER A 164 6.35 -9.76 37.41
CA SER A 164 6.75 -9.97 38.80
C SER A 164 6.09 -8.94 39.72
N GLY A 165 5.31 -9.45 40.70
CA GLY A 165 4.55 -8.63 41.64
C GLY A 165 3.22 -8.10 41.09
N GLY A 166 2.81 -8.52 39.88
CA GLY A 166 1.50 -8.22 39.33
C GLY A 166 0.44 -9.26 39.66
N ASP A 167 -0.82 -8.90 39.51
CA ASP A 167 -2.00 -9.74 39.78
C ASP A 167 -2.94 -9.74 38.57
N ILE A 168 -3.75 -10.80 38.43
CA ILE A 168 -4.96 -10.78 37.62
C ILE A 168 -6.06 -10.14 38.47
N ASN A 169 -6.39 -8.90 38.23
CA ASN A 169 -7.36 -8.16 39.01
C ASN A 169 -8.79 -8.47 38.55
N ILE A 170 -9.54 -9.17 39.40
CA ILE A 170 -10.97 -9.42 39.22
C ILE A 170 -11.73 -8.42 40.11
N PRO A 171 -12.54 -7.50 39.55
CA PRO A 171 -13.30 -6.52 40.32
C PRO A 171 -14.26 -7.19 41.32
N ALA A 172 -14.71 -6.43 42.35
CA ALA A 172 -15.76 -6.87 43.26
C ALA A 172 -17.02 -7.27 42.49
N ASP A 173 -17.72 -8.29 42.99
CA ASP A 173 -18.94 -8.87 42.41
C ASP A 173 -18.77 -9.47 40.99
N ILE A 174 -17.52 -9.66 40.55
CA ILE A 174 -17.15 -10.39 39.35
C ILE A 174 -16.36 -11.62 39.75
N GLY A 175 -16.73 -12.77 39.23
CA GLY A 175 -16.12 -14.06 39.59
C GLY A 175 -15.49 -14.79 38.41
N VAL A 176 -14.67 -15.80 38.74
CA VAL A 176 -14.23 -16.84 37.80
C VAL A 176 -15.18 -18.03 37.93
N THR A 177 -15.91 -18.37 36.90
CA THR A 177 -16.88 -19.46 36.88
C THR A 177 -16.30 -20.74 36.29
N PHE A 178 -16.75 -21.90 36.80
CA PHE A 178 -16.36 -23.22 36.33
C PHE A 178 -17.60 -23.94 35.79
N GLY A 179 -17.86 -23.74 34.47
CA GLY A 179 -19.02 -24.32 33.80
C GLY A 179 -20.27 -23.42 33.83
N ASN A 180 -20.77 -23.07 35.00
CA ASN A 180 -21.93 -22.18 35.17
C ASN A 180 -21.79 -21.36 36.48
N ASP A 181 -22.71 -20.40 36.70
CA ASP A 181 -22.68 -19.49 37.85
C ASP A 181 -22.86 -20.22 39.25
N GLY A 182 -23.21 -21.51 39.28
CA GLY A 182 -23.28 -22.28 40.48
C GLY A 182 -21.93 -22.70 41.08
N GLU A 183 -20.87 -22.60 40.24
CA GLU A 183 -19.50 -22.94 40.66
C GLU A 183 -18.57 -21.81 40.32
N LYS A 184 -18.17 -21.03 41.34
CA LYS A 184 -17.36 -19.82 41.13
C LYS A 184 -16.45 -19.47 42.31
N ILE A 185 -15.43 -18.68 42.00
CA ILE A 185 -14.63 -17.94 42.97
C ILE A 185 -14.93 -16.46 42.74
N GLU A 186 -15.42 -15.76 43.75
CA GLU A 186 -15.87 -14.39 43.69
C GLU A 186 -15.54 -13.61 44.96
N GLY A 187 -15.12 -12.35 44.83
CA GLY A 187 -14.92 -11.44 45.96
C GLY A 187 -15.92 -10.28 45.90
N ASP A 188 -16.49 -9.88 47.03
CA ASP A 188 -17.40 -8.75 47.16
C ASP A 188 -16.72 -7.44 47.61
N GLY A 189 -15.39 -7.44 47.67
CA GLY A 189 -14.56 -6.34 48.16
C GLY A 189 -14.26 -6.44 49.65
N THR A 190 -14.87 -7.38 50.39
CA THR A 190 -14.65 -7.65 51.81
C THR A 190 -14.24 -9.11 52.00
N ASP A 191 -14.99 -10.03 51.44
CA ASP A 191 -14.81 -11.47 51.61
C ASP A 191 -14.62 -12.16 50.24
N LEU A 192 -13.85 -13.27 50.25
CA LEU A 192 -13.71 -14.19 49.13
C LEU A 192 -14.63 -15.39 49.33
N THR A 193 -15.50 -15.65 48.39
CA THR A 193 -16.44 -16.77 48.39
C THR A 193 -16.05 -17.79 47.32
N ILE A 194 -16.00 -19.06 47.70
CA ILE A 194 -15.87 -20.21 46.83
C ILE A 194 -17.18 -20.98 46.90
N THR A 195 -17.91 -21.01 45.79
CA THR A 195 -19.20 -21.70 45.68
C THR A 195 -19.05 -22.95 44.82
N GLY A 196 -19.60 -24.06 45.25
CA GLY A 196 -19.69 -25.32 44.53
C GLY A 196 -21.01 -26.03 44.85
N ASN A 197 -21.47 -26.86 43.93
CA ASN A 197 -22.66 -27.71 44.08
C ASN A 197 -22.37 -28.94 44.98
#